data_1a7faf926ca55de091e89db1a3f29cd0
#
_entry.id   1a7faf926ca55de091e89db1a3f29cd0
#
_cell.length_a   1.000
_cell.length_b   1.000
_cell.length_c   1.000
_cell.angle_alpha   90.00
_cell.angle_beta   90.00
_cell.angle_gamma   90.00
#
_symmetry.space_group_name_H-M   'P 1'
#
loop_
_entity.id
_entity.type
_entity.pdbx_description
1 polymer ?
#
loop_
_entity_poly.entity_id
_entity_poly.type
_entity_poly.pdbx_seq_one_letter_code
_entity_poly.pdbx_strand_id
1 'polypeptide(L)'
;RAGAGGAGAGPSASRCPFAPLVQGLSRGGAGPAAPHGGGGAGAAVAAAAAPQAAAVMEPPTAPVPGIPLPDLSGWETPSGFGFSDEAGDPWKDEPWARMQWTVFRGQAYDLKDFMEEHPGGDWLLNLALKRDCTALFESSHMRPEVATRYFNKMPNLTDRGFPIAAVPQSPYPNDSDFYNTVRDRVRAELFEGREAQGAHRQGSEWAAVIIVGYWCLAYSLYAGMPNLVTGILLGLGGAWLGLTVQHCGNHGAMSTKVWVNKFLGLMDDLSGGSSLMWRYHHQVSHHIHCNDDEMDEDVFSAYPVVRFDHRMPQKWWHKYQHIYMWFAYPILTLGFHVSDVAGMLAGSAPGASLYGATRMEKASVILGKIVHFSLVYAVPMYFHGIWAGMVAAFGYFSTQGIVLATTFAVSHNVPETKPGTPVPQSTFAGERLSESRDVRDWGIQQLVTSANWGDKVGCFFTGGLNLQIEHHMFPAVSFMHYPAISRIVRDECEKRGLKYAGYPTLPSILGPYLRFMRDVGRAPDVPRSEGGLSEADIARRHALGAVSRL
;
A
#
# COMPACT_ATOMS: atom_id res chain seq x y z
N ARG A 1 21.64 53.58 -35.03
CA ARG A 1 20.32 54.21 -35.22
C ARG A 1 19.26 53.18 -34.91
N ALA A 2 18.67 53.25 -33.74
CA ALA A 2 17.30 53.63 -33.47
C ALA A 2 16.30 52.54 -33.90
N GLY A 3 15.45 52.01 -33.09
CA GLY A 3 14.92 52.33 -31.81
C GLY A 3 13.67 51.48 -31.61
N ALA A 4 13.38 51.27 -30.34
CA ALA A 4 12.06 51.19 -29.72
C ALA A 4 11.10 50.05 -30.05
N GLY A 5 10.68 49.36 -28.98
CA GLY A 5 9.30 49.22 -28.61
C GLY A 5 8.91 47.80 -28.26
N GLY A 6 8.81 47.60 -26.99
CA GLY A 6 8.36 46.49 -26.22
C GLY A 6 6.92 46.09 -26.42
N ALA A 7 6.61 44.90 -25.97
CA ALA A 7 5.40 44.50 -25.28
C ALA A 7 5.59 43.05 -24.85
N GLY A 8 5.44 42.79 -23.56
CA GLY A 8 5.51 41.48 -22.95
C GLY A 8 4.34 40.59 -23.38
N ALA A 9 4.66 39.38 -23.74
CA ALA A 9 3.71 38.28 -23.86
C ALA A 9 3.98 37.30 -22.75
N GLY A 10 3.00 37.10 -21.88
CA GLY A 10 3.00 36.09 -20.85
C GLY A 10 3.02 34.67 -21.44
N PRO A 11 3.46 33.66 -20.70
CA PRO A 11 3.60 32.31 -21.21
C PRO A 11 2.22 31.70 -21.49
N SER A 12 2.01 31.29 -22.74
CA SER A 12 0.86 30.55 -23.22
C SER A 12 0.80 29.17 -22.56
N ALA A 13 -0.34 28.84 -21.98
CA ALA A 13 -0.66 27.50 -21.54
C ALA A 13 -0.57 26.52 -22.72
N SER A 14 0.38 25.60 -22.70
CA SER A 14 0.51 24.52 -23.67
C SER A 14 -0.68 23.58 -23.56
N ARG A 15 -1.53 23.55 -24.59
CA ARG A 15 -2.65 22.64 -24.74
C ARG A 15 -2.12 21.21 -24.94
N CYS A 16 -2.68 20.26 -24.16
CA CYS A 16 -2.49 18.83 -24.30
C CYS A 16 -2.93 18.37 -25.71
N PRO A 17 -2.15 17.60 -26.48
CA PRO A 17 -2.47 17.20 -27.84
C PRO A 17 -3.57 16.11 -27.98
N PHE A 18 -4.17 15.64 -26.90
CA PHE A 18 -5.17 14.57 -26.91
C PHE A 18 -6.61 15.01 -26.53
N ALA A 19 -6.94 16.28 -26.64
CA ALA A 19 -8.23 16.84 -26.22
C ALA A 19 -9.43 16.76 -27.20
N PRO A 20 -9.45 16.10 -28.37
CA PRO A 20 -10.62 16.10 -29.24
C PRO A 20 -11.55 14.87 -29.14
N LEU A 21 -11.34 13.90 -28.24
CA LEU A 21 -12.11 12.63 -28.29
C LEU A 21 -13.21 12.48 -27.23
N VAL A 22 -13.49 13.46 -26.38
CA VAL A 22 -14.49 13.35 -25.30
C VAL A 22 -15.60 14.42 -25.35
N GLN A 23 -15.76 15.17 -26.45
CA GLN A 23 -16.85 16.15 -26.58
C GLN A 23 -17.95 15.68 -27.53
N GLY A 24 -18.58 14.57 -27.25
CA GLY A 24 -19.61 14.04 -28.17
C GLY A 24 -20.85 13.40 -27.56
N LEU A 25 -21.09 13.47 -26.27
CA LEU A 25 -22.31 12.86 -25.67
C LEU A 25 -22.78 13.62 -24.42
N SER A 26 -23.32 14.82 -24.60
CA SER A 26 -24.37 15.35 -23.71
C SER A 26 -24.93 16.66 -24.24
N ARG A 27 -26.00 16.57 -25.02
CA ARG A 27 -26.94 17.68 -25.25
C ARG A 27 -28.34 17.15 -25.00
N GLY A 28 -29.04 17.81 -24.07
CA GLY A 28 -30.47 17.64 -23.91
C GLY A 28 -30.99 18.26 -22.62
N GLY A 29 -31.63 19.42 -22.72
CA GLY A 29 -32.62 19.87 -21.75
C GLY A 29 -32.37 21.22 -21.11
N ALA A 30 -32.78 22.30 -21.79
CA ALA A 30 -32.78 23.67 -21.28
C ALA A 30 -34.17 24.10 -20.75
N GLY A 31 -34.17 24.99 -19.80
CA GLY A 31 -35.14 26.05 -19.61
C GLY A 31 -35.85 26.15 -18.26
N PRO A 32 -36.41 27.29 -17.89
CA PRO A 32 -35.87 28.66 -17.96
C PRO A 32 -35.83 29.45 -16.62
N ALA A 33 -35.36 30.67 -16.73
CA ALA A 33 -34.94 31.59 -15.70
C ALA A 33 -36.06 32.46 -15.04
N ALA A 34 -35.66 32.96 -13.84
CA ALA A 34 -35.83 34.31 -13.26
C ALA A 34 -37.19 34.68 -12.59
N PRO A 35 -37.31 35.79 -11.81
CA PRO A 35 -36.33 36.81 -11.35
C PRO A 35 -36.49 37.32 -9.89
N HIS A 36 -35.47 38.09 -9.48
CA HIS A 36 -35.42 39.28 -8.58
C HIS A 36 -36.22 39.43 -7.28
N GLY A 37 -35.48 39.88 -6.24
CA GLY A 37 -36.03 40.59 -5.10
C GLY A 37 -34.98 40.83 -4.02
N GLY A 38 -34.53 42.09 -3.91
CA GLY A 38 -33.51 42.55 -3.02
C GLY A 38 -34.01 42.88 -1.60
N GLY A 39 -33.11 43.24 -0.75
CA GLY A 39 -33.34 43.82 0.56
C GLY A 39 -32.18 43.62 1.50
N GLY A 40 -31.41 44.70 1.77
CA GLY A 40 -30.27 44.70 2.66
C GLY A 40 -30.67 44.81 4.12
N ALA A 41 -29.72 44.61 4.98
CA ALA A 41 -29.31 45.41 6.12
C ALA A 41 -28.64 44.57 7.22
N GLY A 42 -27.57 45.10 7.74
CA GLY A 42 -27.26 45.01 9.16
C GLY A 42 -26.22 44.01 9.61
N ALA A 43 -24.98 44.49 9.70
CA ALA A 43 -23.88 43.87 10.39
C ALA A 43 -24.13 43.73 11.90
N ALA A 44 -23.82 42.57 12.45
CA ALA A 44 -23.41 42.43 13.85
C ALA A 44 -22.29 41.36 13.92
N VAL A 45 -21.11 41.84 14.26
CA VAL A 45 -19.94 41.01 14.56
C VAL A 45 -20.17 40.36 15.92
N ALA A 46 -20.44 39.07 15.97
CA ALA A 46 -20.40 38.28 17.19
C ALA A 46 -19.07 37.50 17.23
N ALA A 47 -18.28 37.82 18.25
CA ALA A 47 -17.04 37.10 18.56
C ALA A 47 -17.35 35.63 18.82
N ALA A 48 -16.78 34.73 18.02
CA ALA A 48 -16.85 33.29 18.25
C ALA A 48 -15.90 32.93 19.39
N ALA A 49 -16.48 32.35 20.44
CA ALA A 49 -15.75 31.74 21.54
C ALA A 49 -14.97 30.54 21.04
N ALA A 50 -13.72 30.39 21.52
CA ALA A 50 -12.87 29.24 21.28
C ALA A 50 -13.56 27.95 21.75
N PRO A 51 -13.40 26.81 21.01
CA PRO A 51 -13.93 25.54 21.46
C PRO A 51 -13.20 25.10 22.72
N GLN A 52 -13.97 24.80 23.76
CA GLN A 52 -13.47 24.15 24.96
C GLN A 52 -12.86 22.80 24.60
N ALA A 53 -11.65 22.54 25.12
CA ALA A 53 -10.99 21.25 25.05
C ALA A 53 -11.95 20.16 25.57
N ALA A 54 -12.19 19.15 24.74
CA ALA A 54 -12.92 17.97 25.15
C ALA A 54 -12.15 17.30 26.31
N ALA A 55 -12.82 17.13 27.43
CA ALA A 55 -12.28 16.43 28.58
C ALA A 55 -11.92 14.99 28.16
N VAL A 56 -10.67 14.60 28.37
CA VAL A 56 -10.23 13.23 28.29
C VAL A 56 -11.00 12.44 29.34
N MET A 57 -11.95 11.61 28.92
CA MET A 57 -12.61 10.67 29.81
C MET A 57 -11.60 9.60 30.20
N GLU A 58 -11.29 9.53 31.50
CA GLU A 58 -10.55 8.39 32.05
C GLU A 58 -11.34 7.09 31.77
N PRO A 59 -10.65 5.98 31.40
CA PRO A 59 -11.33 4.71 31.14
C PRO A 59 -12.02 4.22 32.42
N PRO A 60 -13.23 3.63 32.32
CA PRO A 60 -13.94 3.08 33.48
C PRO A 60 -13.15 1.93 34.09
N THR A 61 -12.90 2.00 35.40
CA THR A 61 -12.04 1.09 36.14
C THR A 61 -12.76 -0.15 36.70
N ALA A 62 -13.98 -0.48 36.28
CA ALA A 62 -14.65 -1.71 36.71
C ALA A 62 -15.53 -2.31 35.61
N PRO A 63 -15.55 -3.65 35.42
CA PRO A 63 -16.48 -4.31 34.53
C PRO A 63 -17.91 -4.12 35.00
N VAL A 64 -18.80 -3.77 34.06
CA VAL A 64 -20.24 -3.65 34.35
C VAL A 64 -20.81 -5.06 34.56
N PRO A 65 -21.37 -5.40 35.73
CA PRO A 65 -21.96 -6.71 35.96
C PRO A 65 -23.28 -6.85 35.20
N GLY A 66 -23.43 -7.91 34.42
CA GLY A 66 -24.75 -8.40 34.03
C GLY A 66 -25.19 -8.30 32.59
N ILE A 67 -24.30 -8.01 31.61
CA ILE A 67 -24.65 -8.20 30.19
C ILE A 67 -24.28 -9.64 29.82
N PRO A 68 -25.24 -10.53 29.48
CA PRO A 68 -24.90 -11.87 29.04
C PRO A 68 -24.12 -11.80 27.72
N LEU A 69 -23.05 -12.58 27.64
CA LEU A 69 -22.34 -12.79 26.39
C LEU A 69 -23.35 -13.29 25.34
N PRO A 70 -23.24 -12.87 24.07
CA PRO A 70 -24.10 -13.36 23.01
C PRO A 70 -24.03 -14.89 22.95
N ASP A 71 -25.19 -15.54 22.85
CA ASP A 71 -25.26 -16.99 22.60
C ASP A 71 -24.66 -17.28 21.21
N LEU A 72 -23.48 -17.89 21.21
CA LEU A 72 -22.74 -18.26 20.01
C LEU A 72 -23.04 -19.70 19.57
N SER A 73 -23.98 -20.41 20.21
CA SER A 73 -24.27 -21.84 19.97
C SER A 73 -24.83 -22.12 18.57
N GLY A 74 -25.31 -21.13 17.84
CA GLY A 74 -25.82 -21.24 16.46
C GLY A 74 -24.91 -20.65 15.39
N TRP A 75 -23.69 -20.19 15.76
CA TRP A 75 -22.82 -19.58 14.79
C TRP A 75 -21.89 -20.60 14.12
N GLU A 76 -22.22 -20.95 12.85
CA GLU A 76 -21.28 -21.59 11.95
C GLU A 76 -20.30 -20.51 11.46
N THR A 77 -19.00 -20.64 11.82
CA THR A 77 -17.95 -19.96 11.08
C THR A 77 -18.21 -20.24 9.59
N PRO A 78 -18.01 -19.27 8.67
CA PRO A 78 -17.92 -19.56 7.26
C PRO A 78 -16.78 -20.58 7.11
N SER A 79 -17.15 -21.86 7.17
CA SER A 79 -16.22 -22.98 7.29
C SER A 79 -15.42 -23.07 6.00
N GLY A 80 -14.26 -22.40 6.00
CA GLY A 80 -13.23 -22.58 4.99
C GLY A 80 -12.77 -24.01 4.96
N PHE A 81 -12.21 -24.49 3.88
CA PHE A 81 -11.47 -25.74 3.84
C PHE A 81 -10.67 -25.87 5.13
N GLY A 82 -10.75 -27.03 5.79
CA GLY A 82 -10.20 -27.29 7.12
C GLY A 82 -8.68 -27.23 7.21
N PHE A 83 -8.11 -26.11 6.79
CA PHE A 83 -6.77 -25.71 7.16
C PHE A 83 -6.93 -24.96 8.47
N SER A 84 -6.37 -25.52 9.52
CA SER A 84 -6.46 -25.01 10.87
C SER A 84 -5.80 -23.63 10.97
N ASP A 85 -6.57 -22.57 10.73
CA ASP A 85 -6.23 -21.23 11.21
C ASP A 85 -6.09 -21.22 12.75
N GLU A 86 -6.42 -22.37 13.39
CA GLU A 86 -6.54 -22.52 14.82
C GLU A 86 -5.22 -22.81 15.57
N ALA A 87 -4.20 -23.33 14.89
CA ALA A 87 -2.98 -23.78 15.59
C ALA A 87 -2.14 -22.64 16.16
N GLY A 88 -2.44 -21.40 15.79
CA GLY A 88 -1.70 -20.20 16.23
C GLY A 88 -2.58 -19.01 16.58
N ASP A 89 -3.91 -19.13 16.57
CA ASP A 89 -4.82 -18.06 16.97
C ASP A 89 -4.76 -17.88 18.49
N PRO A 90 -4.25 -16.76 19.04
CA PRO A 90 -4.22 -16.51 20.48
C PRO A 90 -5.61 -16.39 21.09
N TRP A 91 -6.64 -16.22 20.25
CA TRP A 91 -8.03 -16.06 20.66
C TRP A 91 -8.83 -17.37 20.58
N LYS A 92 -8.24 -18.50 20.15
CA LYS A 92 -8.96 -19.74 19.81
C LYS A 92 -9.87 -20.28 20.93
N ASP A 93 -9.47 -20.06 22.19
CA ASP A 93 -10.19 -20.50 23.37
C ASP A 93 -11.06 -19.40 24.00
N GLU A 94 -11.08 -18.20 23.40
CA GLU A 94 -11.81 -17.04 23.87
C GLU A 94 -13.16 -16.90 23.15
N PRO A 95 -14.19 -16.30 23.79
CA PRO A 95 -15.48 -16.03 23.15
C PRO A 95 -15.35 -15.21 21.85
N TRP A 96 -14.29 -14.41 21.76
CA TRP A 96 -13.99 -13.51 20.64
C TRP A 96 -13.40 -14.23 19.42
N ALA A 97 -12.97 -15.49 19.55
CA ALA A 97 -12.35 -16.27 18.47
C ALA A 97 -13.22 -16.34 17.21
N ARG A 98 -14.55 -16.49 17.41
CA ARG A 98 -15.52 -16.67 16.33
C ARG A 98 -16.15 -15.37 15.83
N MET A 99 -15.82 -14.23 16.45
CA MET A 99 -16.39 -12.94 16.08
C MET A 99 -15.57 -12.25 14.97
N GLN A 100 -16.22 -11.43 14.16
CA GLN A 100 -15.58 -10.61 13.14
C GLN A 100 -15.24 -9.23 13.71
N TRP A 101 -14.34 -9.21 14.68
CA TRP A 101 -13.99 -7.99 15.37
C TRP A 101 -12.81 -7.26 14.74
N THR A 102 -12.77 -5.96 14.97
CA THR A 102 -11.62 -5.07 14.73
C THR A 102 -11.45 -4.10 15.89
N VAL A 103 -10.26 -3.54 16.04
CA VAL A 103 -10.03 -2.38 16.90
C VAL A 103 -9.89 -1.14 16.04
N PHE A 104 -10.59 -0.09 16.42
CA PHE A 104 -10.51 1.23 15.82
C PHE A 104 -10.41 2.29 16.90
N ARG A 105 -9.33 3.07 16.88
CA ARG A 105 -9.04 4.13 17.86
C ARG A 105 -9.20 3.67 19.31
N GLY A 106 -8.63 2.49 19.62
CA GLY A 106 -8.64 1.91 20.97
C GLY A 106 -9.98 1.34 21.43
N GLN A 107 -10.95 1.17 20.54
CA GLN A 107 -12.23 0.53 20.81
C GLN A 107 -12.43 -0.68 19.92
N ALA A 108 -12.96 -1.78 20.45
CA ALA A 108 -13.27 -2.99 19.68
C ALA A 108 -14.72 -2.98 19.19
N TYR A 109 -14.92 -3.37 17.92
CA TYR A 109 -16.22 -3.40 17.27
C TYR A 109 -16.44 -4.74 16.57
N ASP A 110 -17.69 -5.22 16.54
CA ASP A 110 -18.10 -6.35 15.73
C ASP A 110 -18.52 -5.85 14.33
N LEU A 111 -17.83 -6.31 13.30
CA LEU A 111 -18.07 -5.92 11.91
C LEU A 111 -19.10 -6.81 11.21
N LYS A 112 -19.60 -7.88 11.84
CA LYS A 112 -20.39 -8.94 11.21
C LYS A 112 -21.50 -8.41 10.29
N ASP A 113 -22.36 -7.56 10.83
CA ASP A 113 -23.52 -7.06 10.09
C ASP A 113 -23.17 -5.98 9.06
N PHE A 114 -21.94 -5.45 9.11
CA PHE A 114 -21.46 -4.41 8.21
C PHE A 114 -20.59 -4.96 7.05
N MET A 115 -20.16 -6.22 7.11
CA MET A 115 -19.24 -6.79 6.12
C MET A 115 -19.76 -6.64 4.67
N GLU A 116 -21.04 -6.96 4.45
CA GLU A 116 -21.65 -6.90 3.13
C GLU A 116 -22.09 -5.47 2.71
N GLU A 117 -22.26 -4.58 3.69
CA GLU A 117 -22.71 -3.21 3.47
C GLU A 117 -21.55 -2.23 3.19
N HIS A 118 -20.30 -2.66 3.42
CA HIS A 118 -19.15 -1.79 3.26
C HIS A 118 -19.01 -1.28 1.81
N PRO A 119 -18.99 0.04 1.56
CA PRO A 119 -18.94 0.60 0.20
C PRO A 119 -17.69 0.19 -0.61
N GLY A 120 -16.58 -0.13 0.06
CA GLY A 120 -15.35 -0.65 -0.55
C GLY A 120 -15.38 -2.15 -0.84
N GLY A 121 -16.43 -2.83 -0.36
CA GLY A 121 -16.61 -4.29 -0.43
C GLY A 121 -16.01 -5.03 0.77
N ASP A 122 -16.51 -6.23 0.99
CA ASP A 122 -16.08 -7.17 2.04
C ASP A 122 -14.59 -7.52 1.99
N TRP A 123 -14.06 -7.68 0.79
CA TRP A 123 -12.68 -8.10 0.52
C TRP A 123 -11.61 -7.12 1.04
N LEU A 124 -11.91 -5.82 1.12
CA LEU A 124 -11.04 -4.82 1.77
C LEU A 124 -11.30 -4.79 3.28
N LEU A 125 -12.56 -4.95 3.71
CA LEU A 125 -12.89 -4.95 5.12
C LEU A 125 -12.32 -6.19 5.84
N ASN A 126 -12.16 -7.32 5.15
CA ASN A 126 -11.47 -8.51 5.67
C ASN A 126 -10.04 -8.22 6.16
N LEU A 127 -9.36 -7.22 5.58
CA LEU A 127 -8.03 -6.81 6.00
C LEU A 127 -8.01 -6.19 7.41
N ALA A 128 -9.16 -5.71 7.90
CA ALA A 128 -9.31 -5.11 9.22
C ALA A 128 -9.60 -6.15 10.33
N LEU A 129 -9.93 -7.39 9.97
CA LEU A 129 -10.37 -8.38 10.94
C LEU A 129 -9.26 -8.81 11.89
N LYS A 130 -9.62 -8.93 13.18
CA LYS A 130 -8.78 -9.39 14.29
C LYS A 130 -7.48 -8.59 14.48
N ARG A 131 -7.53 -7.28 14.25
CA ARG A 131 -6.40 -6.35 14.45
C ARG A 131 -6.84 -4.92 14.69
N ASP A 132 -5.89 -4.06 15.05
CA ASP A 132 -6.09 -2.61 15.00
C ASP A 132 -6.09 -2.15 13.53
N CYS A 133 -7.22 -1.63 13.08
CA CYS A 133 -7.39 -1.13 11.72
C CYS A 133 -7.24 0.39 11.61
N THR A 134 -6.83 1.09 12.66
CA THR A 134 -6.86 2.56 12.68
C THR A 134 -6.06 3.17 11.55
N ALA A 135 -4.79 2.78 11.36
CA ALA A 135 -3.96 3.32 10.28
C ALA A 135 -4.48 2.90 8.88
N LEU A 136 -4.93 1.65 8.73
CA LEU A 136 -5.54 1.16 7.48
C LEU A 136 -6.81 1.95 7.13
N PHE A 137 -7.64 2.25 8.12
CA PHE A 137 -8.84 3.06 7.95
C PHE A 137 -8.50 4.49 7.54
N GLU A 138 -7.59 5.15 8.26
CA GLU A 138 -7.23 6.56 8.01
C GLU A 138 -6.64 6.77 6.60
N SER A 139 -5.78 5.86 6.14
CA SER A 139 -5.16 5.94 4.80
C SER A 139 -6.15 5.63 3.66
N SER A 140 -7.18 4.84 3.94
CA SER A 140 -8.12 4.37 2.91
C SER A 140 -9.34 5.27 2.71
N HIS A 141 -9.61 6.20 3.64
CA HIS A 141 -10.83 7.02 3.61
C HIS A 141 -10.53 8.50 3.45
N MET A 142 -10.84 9.04 2.26
CA MET A 142 -10.76 10.49 1.99
C MET A 142 -11.76 11.31 2.82
N ARG A 143 -12.81 10.68 3.36
CA ARG A 143 -13.84 11.28 4.21
C ARG A 143 -14.01 10.48 5.50
N PRO A 144 -12.99 10.45 6.38
CA PRO A 144 -13.03 9.64 7.59
C PRO A 144 -14.18 10.05 8.53
N GLU A 145 -14.57 11.31 8.53
CA GLU A 145 -15.70 11.84 9.32
C GLU A 145 -17.04 11.19 8.94
N VAL A 146 -17.19 10.75 7.69
CA VAL A 146 -18.38 10.04 7.23
C VAL A 146 -18.29 8.56 7.60
N ALA A 147 -17.14 7.94 7.31
CA ALA A 147 -16.91 6.51 7.57
C ALA A 147 -16.96 6.19 9.07
N THR A 148 -16.39 7.04 9.93
CA THR A 148 -16.42 6.86 11.39
C THR A 148 -17.85 6.77 11.96
N ARG A 149 -18.84 7.41 11.33
CA ARG A 149 -20.25 7.33 11.79
C ARG A 149 -20.82 5.92 11.75
N TYR A 150 -20.26 5.03 10.94
CA TYR A 150 -20.69 3.64 10.89
C TYR A 150 -20.27 2.86 12.13
N PHE A 151 -19.09 3.16 12.72
CA PHE A 151 -18.67 2.54 14.00
C PHE A 151 -19.66 2.83 15.13
N ASN A 152 -20.30 4.00 15.15
CA ASN A 152 -21.32 4.33 16.15
C ASN A 152 -22.59 3.46 16.03
N LYS A 153 -22.75 2.72 14.94
CA LYS A 153 -23.87 1.80 14.70
C LYS A 153 -23.51 0.34 14.95
N MET A 154 -22.22 0.03 15.04
CA MET A 154 -21.72 -1.32 15.28
C MET A 154 -21.74 -1.67 16.77
N PRO A 155 -21.93 -2.95 17.13
CA PRO A 155 -21.79 -3.39 18.50
C PRO A 155 -20.39 -3.07 19.04
N ASN A 156 -20.30 -2.28 20.11
CA ASN A 156 -19.04 -2.00 20.80
C ASN A 156 -18.73 -3.17 21.74
N LEU A 157 -17.64 -3.87 21.48
CA LEU A 157 -17.21 -5.03 22.26
C LEU A 157 -16.39 -4.62 23.48
N THR A 158 -15.81 -3.42 23.49
CA THR A 158 -15.09 -2.89 24.66
C THR A 158 -16.03 -2.77 25.84
N ASP A 159 -17.25 -2.29 25.61
CA ASP A 159 -18.29 -2.19 26.64
C ASP A 159 -18.74 -3.57 27.18
N ARG A 160 -18.40 -4.64 26.45
CA ARG A 160 -18.68 -6.05 26.81
C ARG A 160 -17.47 -6.75 27.43
N GLY A 161 -16.40 -6.02 27.75
CA GLY A 161 -15.19 -6.56 28.39
C GLY A 161 -14.17 -7.16 27.42
N PHE A 162 -14.19 -6.77 26.13
CA PHE A 162 -13.17 -7.20 25.18
C PHE A 162 -11.78 -6.75 25.66
N PRO A 163 -10.76 -7.65 25.70
CA PRO A 163 -9.45 -7.35 26.24
C PRO A 163 -8.58 -6.55 25.25
N ILE A 164 -8.87 -5.27 25.07
CA ILE A 164 -8.16 -4.35 24.17
C ILE A 164 -6.64 -4.41 24.36
N ALA A 165 -6.16 -4.52 25.60
CA ALA A 165 -4.72 -4.55 25.90
C ALA A 165 -3.99 -5.77 25.31
N ALA A 166 -4.72 -6.82 24.92
CA ALA A 166 -4.15 -8.00 24.28
C ALA A 166 -4.01 -7.84 22.75
N VAL A 167 -4.62 -6.80 22.16
CA VAL A 167 -4.47 -6.49 20.74
C VAL A 167 -3.30 -5.53 20.57
N PRO A 168 -2.28 -5.87 19.75
CA PRO A 168 -1.23 -4.93 19.40
C PRO A 168 -1.85 -3.67 18.80
N GLN A 169 -1.60 -2.55 19.42
CA GLN A 169 -2.06 -1.25 18.95
C GLN A 169 -1.02 -0.66 17.99
N SER A 170 -1.49 0.10 17.02
CA SER A 170 -0.60 0.88 16.18
C SER A 170 0.29 1.77 17.08
N PRO A 171 1.62 1.79 16.86
CA PRO A 171 2.51 2.66 17.61
C PRO A 171 2.31 4.14 17.26
N TYR A 172 1.50 4.43 16.25
CA TYR A 172 1.27 5.79 15.76
C TYR A 172 -0.03 6.37 16.34
N PRO A 173 0.00 7.62 16.86
CA PRO A 173 -1.20 8.29 17.34
C PRO A 173 -2.25 8.38 16.25
N ASN A 174 -3.51 8.31 16.68
CA ASN A 174 -4.67 8.35 15.79
C ASN A 174 -4.95 9.76 15.21
N ASP A 175 -4.22 10.79 15.64
CA ASP A 175 -4.41 12.18 15.24
C ASP A 175 -3.11 12.72 14.62
N SER A 176 -2.93 12.44 13.34
CA SER A 176 -1.84 13.00 12.54
C SER A 176 -2.25 14.37 12.01
N ASP A 177 -1.83 15.44 12.68
CA ASP A 177 -2.09 16.81 12.22
C ASP A 177 -1.51 17.07 10.83
N PHE A 178 -0.33 16.57 10.55
CA PHE A 178 0.30 16.67 9.22
C PHE A 178 -0.56 15.99 8.15
N TYR A 179 -0.91 14.72 8.35
CA TYR A 179 -1.69 13.96 7.38
C TYR A 179 -3.10 14.53 7.19
N ASN A 180 -3.77 14.90 8.28
CA ASN A 180 -5.10 15.48 8.23
C ASN A 180 -5.10 16.79 7.44
N THR A 181 -4.11 17.67 7.68
CA THR A 181 -3.96 18.94 6.94
C THR A 181 -3.74 18.67 5.44
N VAL A 182 -2.84 17.74 5.09
CA VAL A 182 -2.58 17.38 3.69
C VAL A 182 -3.83 16.81 3.04
N ARG A 183 -4.54 15.87 3.70
CA ARG A 183 -5.77 15.27 3.20
C ARG A 183 -6.86 16.30 2.95
N ASP A 184 -7.07 17.22 3.86
CA ASP A 184 -8.09 18.28 3.71
C ASP A 184 -7.75 19.23 2.57
N ARG A 185 -6.47 19.57 2.37
CA ARG A 185 -6.01 20.34 1.23
C ARG A 185 -6.20 19.58 -0.09
N VAL A 186 -5.86 18.31 -0.14
CA VAL A 186 -6.09 17.45 -1.33
C VAL A 186 -7.57 17.40 -1.68
N ARG A 187 -8.45 17.27 -0.69
CA ARG A 187 -9.90 17.32 -0.91
C ARG A 187 -10.36 18.66 -1.48
N ALA A 188 -9.94 19.75 -0.86
CA ALA A 188 -10.36 21.09 -1.25
C ALA A 188 -9.79 21.51 -2.62
N GLU A 189 -8.48 21.29 -2.83
CA GLU A 189 -7.76 21.80 -4.01
C GLU A 189 -7.94 20.94 -5.26
N LEU A 190 -8.09 19.59 -5.12
CA LEU A 190 -8.15 18.69 -6.27
C LEU A 190 -9.55 18.14 -6.55
N PHE A 191 -10.36 17.92 -5.52
CA PHE A 191 -11.64 17.23 -5.70
C PHE A 191 -12.86 18.13 -5.50
N GLU A 192 -12.71 19.29 -4.85
CA GLU A 192 -13.78 20.28 -4.68
C GLU A 192 -15.07 19.70 -4.09
N GLY A 193 -14.96 18.75 -3.15
CA GLY A 193 -16.09 18.06 -2.52
C GLY A 193 -16.67 16.89 -3.34
N ARG A 194 -16.07 16.54 -4.49
CA ARG A 194 -16.54 15.42 -5.35
C ARG A 194 -16.04 14.03 -4.91
N GLU A 195 -15.41 13.92 -3.75
CA GLU A 195 -14.93 12.64 -3.19
C GLU A 195 -16.10 11.67 -2.94
N ALA A 196 -17.27 12.19 -2.59
CA ALA A 196 -18.48 11.38 -2.40
C ALA A 196 -18.92 10.66 -3.68
N GLN A 197 -18.62 11.23 -4.86
CA GLN A 197 -18.85 10.63 -6.17
C GLN A 197 -17.67 9.77 -6.63
N GLY A 198 -16.64 9.61 -5.79
CA GLY A 198 -15.47 8.80 -6.09
C GLY A 198 -14.48 9.46 -7.05
N ALA A 199 -14.45 10.81 -7.15
CA ALA A 199 -13.54 11.53 -8.05
C ALA A 199 -12.06 11.16 -7.84
N HIS A 200 -11.68 10.86 -6.60
CA HIS A 200 -10.33 10.44 -6.23
C HIS A 200 -9.92 9.06 -6.79
N ARG A 201 -10.88 8.23 -7.25
CA ARG A 201 -10.64 6.89 -7.83
C ARG A 201 -10.77 6.84 -9.35
N GLN A 202 -10.96 7.99 -10.00
CA GLN A 202 -11.17 8.07 -11.44
C GLN A 202 -9.90 8.48 -12.18
N GLY A 203 -9.85 8.15 -13.47
CA GLY A 203 -8.83 8.63 -14.39
C GLY A 203 -7.71 7.65 -14.69
N SER A 204 -7.68 6.46 -14.07
CA SER A 204 -6.66 5.43 -14.32
C SER A 204 -7.18 4.20 -15.07
N GLU A 205 -8.49 4.08 -15.33
CA GLU A 205 -9.09 2.92 -15.99
C GLU A 205 -8.52 2.67 -17.40
N TRP A 206 -8.19 3.73 -18.14
CA TRP A 206 -7.60 3.63 -19.46
C TRP A 206 -6.18 3.03 -19.42
N ALA A 207 -5.43 3.23 -18.32
CA ALA A 207 -4.11 2.65 -18.16
C ALA A 207 -4.22 1.12 -18.03
N ALA A 208 -5.22 0.61 -17.29
CA ALA A 208 -5.47 -0.82 -17.22
C ALA A 208 -5.77 -1.42 -18.60
N VAL A 209 -6.58 -0.75 -19.42
CA VAL A 209 -6.89 -1.22 -20.79
C VAL A 209 -5.64 -1.29 -21.66
N ILE A 210 -4.77 -0.27 -21.61
CA ILE A 210 -3.52 -0.25 -22.38
C ILE A 210 -2.57 -1.35 -21.91
N ILE A 211 -2.40 -1.51 -20.59
CA ILE A 211 -1.46 -2.48 -20.02
C ILE A 211 -1.91 -3.91 -20.30
N VAL A 212 -3.19 -4.21 -20.10
CA VAL A 212 -3.76 -5.52 -20.42
C VAL A 212 -3.66 -5.80 -21.92
N GLY A 213 -3.96 -4.82 -22.77
CA GLY A 213 -3.81 -4.93 -24.22
C GLY A 213 -2.35 -5.20 -24.63
N TYR A 214 -1.38 -4.50 -24.04
CA TYR A 214 0.04 -4.77 -24.24
C TYR A 214 0.42 -6.19 -23.80
N TRP A 215 -0.05 -6.62 -22.62
CA TRP A 215 0.24 -7.96 -22.11
C TRP A 215 -0.32 -9.05 -23.04
N CYS A 216 -1.54 -8.90 -23.53
CA CYS A 216 -2.16 -9.82 -24.47
C CYS A 216 -1.35 -9.91 -25.79
N LEU A 217 -0.89 -8.76 -26.32
CA LEU A 217 -0.06 -8.72 -27.51
C LEU A 217 1.31 -9.39 -27.26
N ALA A 218 1.98 -9.03 -26.16
CA ALA A 218 3.26 -9.63 -25.78
C ALA A 218 3.14 -11.14 -25.57
N TYR A 219 2.04 -11.60 -24.95
CA TYR A 219 1.77 -13.01 -24.77
C TYR A 219 1.52 -13.74 -26.11
N SER A 220 0.82 -13.12 -27.04
CA SER A 220 0.61 -13.69 -28.39
C SER A 220 1.93 -13.90 -29.12
N LEU A 221 2.86 -12.94 -29.03
CA LEU A 221 4.21 -13.07 -29.59
C LEU A 221 5.03 -14.14 -28.86
N TYR A 222 4.94 -14.17 -27.54
CA TYR A 222 5.61 -15.13 -26.69
C TYR A 222 5.16 -16.56 -26.97
N ALA A 223 3.86 -16.79 -27.04
CA ALA A 223 3.29 -18.12 -27.32
C ALA A 223 3.55 -18.59 -28.76
N GLY A 224 3.60 -17.67 -29.74
CA GLY A 224 3.83 -17.99 -31.14
C GLY A 224 5.30 -18.16 -31.53
N MET A 225 6.21 -17.44 -30.86
CA MET A 225 7.67 -17.44 -31.13
C MET A 225 8.47 -17.29 -29.84
N PRO A 226 8.49 -18.32 -28.97
CA PRO A 226 9.18 -18.21 -27.68
C PRO A 226 10.69 -18.09 -27.89
N ASN A 227 11.24 -16.99 -27.44
CA ASN A 227 12.66 -16.67 -27.41
C ASN A 227 12.96 -15.64 -26.32
N LEU A 228 14.23 -15.30 -26.14
CA LEU A 228 14.65 -14.34 -25.11
C LEU A 228 13.95 -12.99 -25.24
N VAL A 229 13.80 -12.45 -26.46
CA VAL A 229 13.21 -11.12 -26.70
C VAL A 229 11.72 -11.13 -26.36
N THR A 230 10.97 -12.12 -26.85
CA THR A 230 9.54 -12.24 -26.53
C THR A 230 9.30 -12.50 -25.03
N GLY A 231 10.23 -13.21 -24.36
CA GLY A 231 10.25 -13.35 -22.92
C GLY A 231 10.44 -12.01 -22.21
N ILE A 232 11.41 -11.20 -22.65
CA ILE A 232 11.64 -9.86 -22.09
C ILE A 232 10.39 -8.97 -22.27
N LEU A 233 9.78 -8.97 -23.45
CA LEU A 233 8.57 -8.18 -23.70
C LEU A 233 7.41 -8.61 -22.80
N LEU A 234 7.18 -9.90 -22.64
CA LEU A 234 6.15 -10.41 -21.74
C LEU A 234 6.47 -10.10 -20.27
N GLY A 235 7.74 -10.19 -19.87
CA GLY A 235 8.22 -9.86 -18.54
C GLY A 235 7.98 -8.40 -18.16
N LEU A 236 8.20 -7.46 -19.11
CA LEU A 236 7.81 -6.05 -18.95
C LEU A 236 6.31 -5.90 -18.74
N GLY A 237 5.50 -6.61 -19.54
CA GLY A 237 4.04 -6.62 -19.38
C GLY A 237 3.59 -7.21 -18.06
N GLY A 238 4.22 -8.30 -17.60
CA GLY A 238 3.94 -8.91 -16.30
C GLY A 238 4.26 -7.98 -15.14
N ALA A 239 5.43 -7.34 -15.17
CA ALA A 239 5.79 -6.33 -14.17
C ALA A 239 4.78 -5.15 -14.17
N TRP A 240 4.38 -4.70 -15.33
CA TRP A 240 3.44 -3.58 -15.46
C TRP A 240 2.01 -3.95 -15.02
N LEU A 241 1.57 -5.21 -15.24
CA LEU A 241 0.34 -5.74 -14.65
C LEU A 241 0.39 -5.67 -13.11
N GLY A 242 1.48 -6.13 -12.50
CA GLY A 242 1.68 -6.10 -11.06
C GLY A 242 1.72 -4.68 -10.50
N LEU A 243 2.64 -3.84 -11.01
CA LEU A 243 2.87 -2.47 -10.50
C LEU A 243 1.68 -1.53 -10.64
N THR A 244 0.89 -1.66 -11.70
CA THR A 244 -0.18 -0.70 -12.00
C THR A 244 -1.55 -1.31 -11.84
N VAL A 245 -1.84 -2.39 -12.54
CA VAL A 245 -3.22 -2.89 -12.63
C VAL A 245 -3.64 -3.61 -11.36
N GLN A 246 -2.87 -4.60 -10.97
CA GLN A 246 -3.09 -5.38 -9.75
C GLN A 246 -2.96 -4.50 -8.50
N HIS A 247 -1.88 -3.74 -8.41
CA HIS A 247 -1.56 -2.91 -7.26
C HIS A 247 -2.68 -1.88 -6.98
N CYS A 248 -3.02 -1.04 -7.96
CA CYS A 248 -4.08 -0.05 -7.80
C CYS A 248 -5.47 -0.69 -7.66
N GLY A 249 -5.72 -1.83 -8.34
CA GLY A 249 -6.94 -2.61 -8.18
C GLY A 249 -7.11 -3.09 -6.74
N ASN A 250 -6.08 -3.67 -6.16
CA ASN A 250 -6.10 -4.18 -4.78
C ASN A 250 -6.22 -3.08 -3.72
N HIS A 251 -5.73 -1.87 -3.98
CA HIS A 251 -6.00 -0.71 -3.14
C HIS A 251 -7.40 -0.10 -3.33
N GLY A 252 -8.20 -0.61 -4.27
CA GLY A 252 -9.50 -0.04 -4.59
C GLY A 252 -9.42 1.33 -5.29
N ALA A 253 -8.26 1.67 -5.88
CA ALA A 253 -7.93 2.98 -6.45
C ALA A 253 -8.10 3.07 -7.96
N MET A 254 -8.41 1.96 -8.66
CA MET A 254 -8.49 1.94 -10.12
C MET A 254 -9.87 2.36 -10.65
N SER A 255 -10.93 2.10 -9.90
CA SER A 255 -12.30 2.41 -10.32
C SER A 255 -13.23 2.66 -9.13
N THR A 256 -14.32 3.38 -9.36
CA THR A 256 -15.41 3.53 -8.38
C THR A 256 -16.23 2.26 -8.19
N LYS A 257 -16.10 1.28 -9.10
CA LYS A 257 -16.83 0.01 -9.07
C LYS A 257 -16.01 -1.07 -8.37
N VAL A 258 -16.52 -1.58 -7.26
CA VAL A 258 -15.85 -2.62 -6.45
C VAL A 258 -15.45 -3.84 -7.28
N TRP A 259 -16.37 -4.37 -8.11
CA TRP A 259 -16.10 -5.56 -8.92
C TRP A 259 -14.97 -5.34 -9.94
N VAL A 260 -14.79 -4.10 -10.46
CA VAL A 260 -13.69 -3.76 -11.37
C VAL A 260 -12.37 -3.83 -10.61
N ASN A 261 -12.29 -3.25 -9.42
CA ASN A 261 -11.09 -3.31 -8.60
C ASN A 261 -10.74 -4.76 -8.20
N LYS A 262 -11.74 -5.57 -7.79
CA LYS A 262 -11.54 -7.00 -7.51
C LYS A 262 -10.99 -7.75 -8.74
N PHE A 263 -11.57 -7.52 -9.92
CA PHE A 263 -11.12 -8.16 -11.16
C PHE A 263 -9.71 -7.74 -11.55
N LEU A 264 -9.41 -6.43 -11.52
CA LEU A 264 -8.08 -5.91 -11.84
C LEU A 264 -7.04 -6.31 -10.79
N GLY A 265 -7.44 -6.46 -9.54
CA GLY A 265 -6.61 -6.98 -8.47
C GLY A 265 -6.10 -8.41 -8.71
N LEU A 266 -6.80 -9.22 -9.50
CA LEU A 266 -6.39 -10.57 -9.87
C LEU A 266 -5.42 -10.63 -11.07
N MET A 267 -5.10 -9.51 -11.71
CA MET A 267 -4.30 -9.53 -12.94
C MET A 267 -2.87 -10.02 -12.73
N ASP A 268 -2.28 -9.82 -11.56
CA ASP A 268 -0.94 -10.35 -11.26
C ASP A 268 -0.92 -11.87 -11.00
N ASP A 269 -2.06 -12.46 -10.67
CA ASP A 269 -2.19 -13.92 -10.60
C ASP A 269 -1.87 -14.57 -11.96
N LEU A 270 -2.12 -13.86 -13.09
CA LEU A 270 -1.70 -14.29 -14.43
C LEU A 270 -0.19 -14.23 -14.62
N SER A 271 0.50 -13.31 -13.94
CA SER A 271 1.94 -13.12 -14.02
C SER A 271 2.73 -13.76 -12.88
N GLY A 272 2.09 -14.61 -12.07
CA GLY A 272 2.73 -15.47 -11.10
C GLY A 272 2.71 -14.99 -9.66
N GLY A 273 2.13 -13.80 -9.39
CA GLY A 273 1.85 -13.31 -8.05
C GLY A 273 0.57 -13.90 -7.44
N SER A 274 0.08 -13.27 -6.38
CA SER A 274 -1.19 -13.61 -5.74
C SER A 274 -1.83 -12.36 -5.15
N SER A 275 -3.02 -12.00 -5.63
CA SER A 275 -3.81 -10.90 -5.11
C SER A 275 -4.10 -11.05 -3.61
N LEU A 276 -4.44 -12.25 -3.15
CA LEU A 276 -4.72 -12.52 -1.74
C LEU A 276 -3.48 -12.25 -0.87
N MET A 277 -2.36 -12.92 -1.17
CA MET A 277 -1.15 -12.83 -0.37
C MET A 277 -0.60 -11.40 -0.36
N TRP A 278 -0.60 -10.75 -1.52
CA TRP A 278 -0.14 -9.38 -1.68
C TRP A 278 -0.96 -8.38 -0.83
N ARG A 279 -2.30 -8.50 -0.81
CA ARG A 279 -3.15 -7.57 -0.03
C ARG A 279 -2.83 -7.62 1.46
N TYR A 280 -2.66 -8.80 2.03
CA TYR A 280 -2.31 -8.93 3.44
C TYR A 280 -0.88 -8.46 3.72
N HIS A 281 0.08 -8.89 2.92
CA HIS A 281 1.46 -8.45 3.08
C HIS A 281 1.59 -6.93 2.89
N HIS A 282 1.14 -6.41 1.76
CA HIS A 282 1.39 -5.03 1.36
C HIS A 282 0.54 -4.02 2.15
N GLN A 283 -0.77 -4.25 2.29
CA GLN A 283 -1.65 -3.28 2.92
C GLN A 283 -1.66 -3.37 4.45
N VAL A 284 -1.53 -4.58 5.02
CA VAL A 284 -1.60 -4.79 6.47
C VAL A 284 -0.23 -4.70 7.14
N SER A 285 0.84 -5.27 6.53
CA SER A 285 2.18 -5.18 7.10
C SER A 285 2.90 -3.91 6.63
N HIS A 286 3.18 -3.81 5.33
CA HIS A 286 4.05 -2.75 4.80
C HIS A 286 3.45 -1.33 4.91
N HIS A 287 2.22 -1.09 4.41
CA HIS A 287 1.62 0.26 4.45
C HIS A 287 1.39 0.81 5.86
N ILE A 288 1.04 -0.07 6.81
CA ILE A 288 0.81 0.37 8.19
C ILE A 288 2.15 0.69 8.88
N HIS A 289 3.18 -0.11 8.59
CA HIS A 289 4.44 -0.12 9.34
C HIS A 289 5.66 0.21 8.48
N CYS A 290 5.51 0.92 7.38
CA CYS A 290 6.57 1.18 6.40
C CYS A 290 7.94 1.49 7.03
N ASN A 291 8.92 0.65 6.71
CA ASN A 291 10.29 0.71 7.26
C ASN A 291 10.37 0.71 8.80
N ASP A 292 9.30 0.30 9.48
CA ASP A 292 9.38 0.03 10.90
C ASP A 292 10.27 -1.20 11.13
N ASP A 293 11.24 -1.03 11.96
CA ASP A 293 12.31 -1.99 12.19
C ASP A 293 11.89 -3.21 13.03
N GLU A 294 10.64 -3.22 13.50
CA GLU A 294 10.04 -4.35 14.22
C GLU A 294 8.84 -4.95 13.50
N MET A 295 8.12 -4.16 12.72
CA MET A 295 6.79 -4.52 12.21
C MET A 295 6.73 -4.68 10.68
N ASP A 296 7.61 -4.01 9.91
CA ASP A 296 7.63 -4.13 8.45
C ASP A 296 8.39 -5.38 8.00
N GLU A 297 7.67 -6.36 7.46
CA GLU A 297 8.27 -7.61 7.00
C GLU A 297 9.16 -7.40 5.75
N ASP A 298 8.95 -6.34 4.96
CA ASP A 298 9.80 -6.05 3.80
C ASP A 298 11.26 -5.79 4.18
N VAL A 299 11.50 -5.33 5.41
CA VAL A 299 12.87 -5.17 5.94
C VAL A 299 13.57 -6.52 6.08
N PHE A 300 12.84 -7.60 6.41
CA PHE A 300 13.40 -8.90 6.77
C PHE A 300 13.29 -9.96 5.67
N SER A 301 12.33 -9.82 4.76
CA SER A 301 11.92 -10.86 3.79
C SER A 301 13.05 -11.38 2.90
N ALA A 302 14.02 -10.54 2.57
CA ALA A 302 15.14 -10.91 1.69
C ALA A 302 16.35 -11.54 2.43
N TYR A 303 16.37 -11.53 3.76
CA TYR A 303 17.45 -12.15 4.53
C TYR A 303 17.38 -13.71 4.44
N PRO A 304 18.49 -14.43 4.31
CA PRO A 304 19.90 -13.99 4.38
C PRO A 304 20.51 -13.57 3.04
N VAL A 305 19.75 -13.52 1.95
CA VAL A 305 20.29 -13.17 0.62
C VAL A 305 20.72 -11.72 0.57
N VAL A 306 19.85 -10.81 1.03
CA VAL A 306 20.08 -9.37 1.11
C VAL A 306 19.84 -8.88 2.54
N ARG A 307 20.68 -7.97 3.01
CA ARG A 307 20.61 -7.34 4.33
C ARG A 307 20.15 -5.89 4.14
N PHE A 308 18.92 -5.57 4.56
CA PHE A 308 18.37 -4.22 4.50
C PHE A 308 18.49 -3.44 5.80
N ASP A 309 18.81 -4.11 6.91
CA ASP A 309 18.97 -3.49 8.22
C ASP A 309 20.30 -3.94 8.85
N HIS A 310 21.03 -2.98 9.43
CA HIS A 310 22.35 -3.22 10.05
C HIS A 310 22.28 -4.06 11.33
N ARG A 311 21.11 -4.18 11.96
CA ARG A 311 20.88 -5.03 13.14
C ARG A 311 20.82 -6.51 12.80
N MET A 312 20.56 -6.87 11.52
CA MET A 312 20.63 -8.26 11.05
C MET A 312 22.08 -8.76 11.05
N PRO A 313 22.36 -10.04 11.35
CA PRO A 313 23.72 -10.58 11.29
C PRO A 313 24.35 -10.40 9.92
N GLN A 314 25.60 -9.93 9.89
CA GLN A 314 26.35 -9.78 8.65
C GLN A 314 26.86 -11.16 8.17
N LYS A 315 26.63 -11.46 6.89
CA LYS A 315 27.27 -12.56 6.17
C LYS A 315 28.39 -12.01 5.29
N TRP A 316 29.43 -12.83 5.03
CA TRP A 316 30.58 -12.37 4.24
C TRP A 316 30.19 -11.86 2.84
N TRP A 317 29.13 -12.39 2.25
CA TRP A 317 28.64 -11.96 0.93
C TRP A 317 27.90 -10.63 0.95
N HIS A 318 27.31 -10.20 2.06
CA HIS A 318 26.59 -8.93 2.16
C HIS A 318 27.47 -7.72 1.78
N LYS A 319 28.79 -7.83 1.97
CA LYS A 319 29.75 -6.79 1.55
C LYS A 319 29.68 -6.44 0.06
N TYR A 320 29.15 -7.37 -0.74
CA TYR A 320 29.04 -7.28 -2.19
C TYR A 320 27.59 -7.21 -2.67
N GLN A 321 26.59 -7.08 -1.77
CA GLN A 321 25.16 -7.15 -2.12
C GLN A 321 24.76 -6.08 -3.12
N HIS A 322 25.31 -4.87 -3.09
CA HIS A 322 25.08 -3.79 -4.06
C HIS A 322 25.46 -4.17 -5.51
N ILE A 323 26.19 -5.27 -5.70
CA ILE A 323 26.55 -5.84 -7.00
C ILE A 323 25.65 -7.03 -7.33
N TYR A 324 25.68 -8.08 -6.47
CA TYR A 324 25.01 -9.34 -6.81
C TYR A 324 23.48 -9.30 -6.71
N MET A 325 22.90 -8.31 -6.02
CA MET A 325 21.44 -8.20 -5.96
C MET A 325 20.79 -8.11 -7.36
N TRP A 326 21.48 -7.54 -8.36
CA TRP A 326 21.00 -7.52 -9.73
C TRP A 326 20.85 -8.90 -10.37
N PHE A 327 21.56 -9.90 -9.85
CA PHE A 327 21.41 -11.30 -10.21
C PHE A 327 20.41 -12.04 -9.31
N ALA A 328 20.14 -11.52 -8.12
CA ALA A 328 19.14 -12.08 -7.20
C ALA A 328 17.72 -11.60 -7.57
N TYR A 329 17.55 -10.40 -8.05
CA TYR A 329 16.25 -9.83 -8.44
C TYR A 329 15.47 -10.66 -9.48
N PRO A 330 16.10 -11.23 -10.52
CA PRO A 330 15.43 -12.19 -11.38
C PRO A 330 14.73 -13.34 -10.66
N ILE A 331 15.25 -13.76 -9.51
CA ILE A 331 14.75 -14.93 -8.75
C ILE A 331 13.52 -14.54 -7.89
N LEU A 332 13.29 -13.26 -7.64
CA LEU A 332 12.20 -12.79 -6.80
C LEU A 332 10.84 -13.39 -7.20
N THR A 333 10.50 -13.30 -8.48
CA THR A 333 9.21 -13.81 -8.99
C THR A 333 9.08 -15.32 -8.89
N LEU A 334 10.18 -16.06 -8.98
CA LEU A 334 10.18 -17.51 -8.73
C LEU A 334 9.90 -17.82 -7.25
N GLY A 335 10.36 -16.94 -6.34
CA GLY A 335 10.07 -17.04 -4.92
C GLY A 335 8.57 -16.97 -4.63
N PHE A 336 7.83 -16.09 -5.29
CA PHE A 336 6.39 -15.94 -5.11
C PHE A 336 5.60 -17.22 -5.45
N HIS A 337 6.09 -18.05 -6.37
CA HIS A 337 5.41 -19.30 -6.72
C HIS A 337 5.35 -20.29 -5.55
N VAL A 338 6.38 -20.29 -4.70
CA VAL A 338 6.47 -21.17 -3.53
C VAL A 338 5.90 -20.50 -2.29
N SER A 339 6.30 -19.25 -2.02
CA SER A 339 5.93 -18.52 -0.79
C SER A 339 4.43 -18.27 -0.70
N ASP A 340 3.75 -17.93 -1.80
CA ASP A 340 2.31 -17.68 -1.80
C ASP A 340 1.49 -18.92 -1.45
N VAL A 341 1.86 -20.07 -2.04
CA VAL A 341 1.16 -21.33 -1.74
C VAL A 341 1.47 -21.79 -0.32
N ALA A 342 2.73 -21.73 0.10
CA ALA A 342 3.12 -22.10 1.45
C ALA A 342 2.45 -21.23 2.52
N GLY A 343 2.44 -19.91 2.32
CA GLY A 343 1.79 -18.95 3.22
C GLY A 343 0.27 -19.13 3.26
N MET A 344 -0.38 -19.31 2.11
CA MET A 344 -1.81 -19.61 2.05
C MET A 344 -2.17 -20.89 2.85
N LEU A 345 -1.37 -21.95 2.71
CA LEU A 345 -1.57 -23.21 3.45
C LEU A 345 -1.30 -23.03 4.94
N ALA A 346 -0.36 -22.16 5.31
CA ALA A 346 -0.07 -21.83 6.70
C ALA A 346 -1.08 -20.84 7.30
N GLY A 347 -2.01 -20.27 6.52
CA GLY A 347 -2.97 -19.27 6.98
C GLY A 347 -2.37 -17.88 7.18
N SER A 348 -1.22 -17.58 6.54
CA SER A 348 -0.50 -16.31 6.75
C SER A 348 0.19 -15.80 5.50
N ALA A 349 0.18 -14.48 5.33
CA ALA A 349 1.09 -13.75 4.46
C ALA A 349 2.28 -13.21 5.29
N PRO A 350 3.38 -12.78 4.65
CA PRO A 350 4.46 -12.12 5.38
C PRO A 350 3.91 -10.95 6.21
N GLY A 351 4.17 -10.97 7.52
CA GLY A 351 3.74 -9.92 8.44
C GLY A 351 2.24 -9.88 8.80
N ALA A 352 1.39 -10.77 8.26
CA ALA A 352 -0.05 -10.73 8.53
C ALA A 352 -0.73 -12.09 8.47
N SER A 353 -1.60 -12.38 9.44
CA SER A 353 -2.51 -13.54 9.39
C SER A 353 -3.63 -13.32 8.38
N LEU A 354 -4.04 -14.38 7.66
CA LEU A 354 -5.09 -14.35 6.63
C LEU A 354 -6.50 -14.42 7.24
N TYR A 355 -6.76 -13.73 8.35
CA TYR A 355 -8.10 -13.65 8.91
C TYR A 355 -9.08 -13.07 7.89
N GLY A 356 -10.24 -13.67 7.79
CA GLY A 356 -11.28 -13.26 6.84
C GLY A 356 -11.04 -13.69 5.39
N ALA A 357 -9.91 -14.30 5.04
CA ALA A 357 -9.69 -14.81 3.70
C ALA A 357 -10.67 -15.95 3.36
N THR A 358 -11.46 -15.73 2.32
CA THR A 358 -12.51 -16.67 1.90
C THR A 358 -11.94 -17.90 1.18
N ARG A 359 -12.73 -18.98 1.11
CA ARG A 359 -12.39 -20.17 0.31
C ARG A 359 -12.12 -19.85 -1.16
N MET A 360 -12.90 -18.92 -1.71
CA MET A 360 -12.75 -18.50 -3.12
C MET A 360 -11.42 -17.78 -3.33
N GLU A 361 -11.02 -16.92 -2.41
CA GLU A 361 -9.72 -16.24 -2.48
C GLU A 361 -8.56 -17.23 -2.31
N LYS A 362 -8.66 -18.18 -1.38
CA LYS A 362 -7.65 -19.25 -1.24
C LYS A 362 -7.58 -20.13 -2.52
N ALA A 363 -8.73 -20.45 -3.12
CA ALA A 363 -8.78 -21.18 -4.38
C ALA A 363 -8.19 -20.40 -5.56
N SER A 364 -8.36 -19.06 -5.58
CA SER A 364 -7.79 -18.21 -6.64
C SER A 364 -6.26 -18.24 -6.63
N VAL A 365 -5.60 -18.38 -5.47
CA VAL A 365 -4.15 -18.55 -5.39
C VAL A 365 -3.70 -19.78 -6.19
N ILE A 366 -4.32 -20.93 -5.94
CA ILE A 366 -3.97 -22.18 -6.64
C ILE A 366 -4.30 -22.09 -8.13
N LEU A 367 -5.49 -21.59 -8.47
CA LEU A 367 -5.91 -21.43 -9.86
C LEU A 367 -4.97 -20.46 -10.62
N GLY A 368 -4.63 -19.33 -10.01
CA GLY A 368 -3.66 -18.38 -10.57
C GLY A 368 -2.32 -19.02 -10.88
N LYS A 369 -1.76 -19.80 -9.95
CA LYS A 369 -0.50 -20.54 -10.20
C LYS A 369 -0.66 -21.54 -11.35
N ILE A 370 -1.75 -22.33 -11.39
CA ILE A 370 -2.00 -23.28 -12.48
C ILE A 370 -2.07 -22.54 -13.84
N VAL A 371 -2.81 -21.46 -13.93
CA VAL A 371 -2.95 -20.65 -15.15
C VAL A 371 -1.58 -20.08 -15.54
N HIS A 372 -0.87 -19.47 -14.61
CA HIS A 372 0.46 -18.92 -14.86
C HIS A 372 1.45 -19.98 -15.38
N PHE A 373 1.58 -21.11 -14.69
CA PHE A 373 2.48 -22.17 -15.12
C PHE A 373 2.09 -22.74 -16.49
N SER A 374 0.79 -22.84 -16.77
CA SER A 374 0.32 -23.27 -18.09
C SER A 374 0.71 -22.27 -19.19
N LEU A 375 0.45 -20.99 -18.98
CA LEU A 375 0.70 -19.95 -19.99
C LEU A 375 2.19 -19.69 -20.21
N VAL A 376 2.97 -19.59 -19.14
CA VAL A 376 4.36 -19.14 -19.23
C VAL A 376 5.34 -20.29 -19.48
N TYR A 377 5.04 -21.49 -18.98
CA TYR A 377 5.97 -22.61 -19.11
C TYR A 377 5.43 -23.72 -20.01
N ALA A 378 4.25 -24.28 -19.70
CA ALA A 378 3.78 -25.48 -20.38
C ALA A 378 3.47 -25.23 -21.86
N VAL A 379 2.73 -24.18 -22.20
CA VAL A 379 2.32 -23.87 -23.58
C VAL A 379 3.53 -23.67 -24.50
N PRO A 380 4.49 -22.77 -24.24
CA PRO A 380 5.63 -22.59 -25.14
C PRO A 380 6.53 -23.83 -25.22
N MET A 381 6.73 -24.57 -24.10
CA MET A 381 7.53 -25.80 -24.12
C MET A 381 6.88 -26.90 -24.93
N TYR A 382 5.55 -27.03 -24.86
CA TYR A 382 4.82 -28.07 -25.62
C TYR A 382 4.83 -27.81 -27.11
N PHE A 383 4.58 -26.57 -27.55
CA PHE A 383 4.45 -26.26 -28.97
C PHE A 383 5.79 -26.00 -29.67
N HIS A 384 6.83 -25.53 -28.95
CA HIS A 384 8.09 -25.09 -29.53
C HIS A 384 9.33 -25.80 -28.98
N GLY A 385 9.11 -26.79 -28.10
CA GLY A 385 10.20 -27.54 -27.46
C GLY A 385 10.73 -26.90 -26.19
N ILE A 386 11.27 -27.73 -25.31
CA ILE A 386 11.65 -27.37 -23.94
C ILE A 386 12.69 -26.25 -23.89
N TRP A 387 13.67 -26.24 -24.79
CA TRP A 387 14.73 -25.23 -24.79
C TRP A 387 14.26 -23.86 -25.20
N ALA A 388 13.41 -23.75 -26.23
CA ALA A 388 12.82 -22.49 -26.63
C ALA A 388 11.94 -21.91 -25.51
N GLY A 389 11.10 -22.75 -24.90
CA GLY A 389 10.28 -22.36 -23.76
C GLY A 389 11.12 -21.92 -22.54
N MET A 390 12.20 -22.64 -22.20
CA MET A 390 13.09 -22.26 -21.09
C MET A 390 13.79 -20.93 -21.31
N VAL A 391 14.32 -20.68 -22.52
CA VAL A 391 14.99 -19.40 -22.86
C VAL A 391 14.00 -18.24 -22.79
N ALA A 392 12.78 -18.44 -23.29
CA ALA A 392 11.73 -17.43 -23.23
C ALA A 392 11.27 -17.18 -21.78
N ALA A 393 11.05 -18.23 -20.99
CA ALA A 393 10.71 -18.12 -19.58
C ALA A 393 11.82 -17.43 -18.76
N PHE A 394 13.09 -17.69 -19.06
CA PHE A 394 14.22 -16.97 -18.45
C PHE A 394 14.15 -15.48 -18.73
N GLY A 395 13.89 -15.07 -19.99
CA GLY A 395 13.67 -13.66 -20.34
C GLY A 395 12.51 -13.05 -19.58
N TYR A 396 11.41 -13.80 -19.44
CA TYR A 396 10.21 -13.38 -18.74
C TYR A 396 10.48 -13.10 -17.27
N PHE A 397 10.85 -14.13 -16.48
CA PHE A 397 10.96 -13.95 -15.03
C PHE A 397 12.13 -13.04 -14.64
N SER A 398 13.22 -13.01 -15.43
CA SER A 398 14.34 -12.12 -15.16
C SER A 398 13.95 -10.65 -15.32
N THR A 399 13.23 -10.31 -16.40
CA THR A 399 12.79 -8.96 -16.63
C THR A 399 11.75 -8.52 -15.60
N GLN A 400 10.75 -9.35 -15.36
CA GLN A 400 9.73 -9.05 -14.37
C GLN A 400 10.35 -8.86 -12.98
N GLY A 401 11.22 -9.76 -12.54
CA GLY A 401 11.86 -9.70 -11.23
C GLY A 401 12.74 -8.45 -11.05
N ILE A 402 13.55 -8.09 -12.07
CA ILE A 402 14.38 -6.87 -12.02
C ILE A 402 13.50 -5.61 -11.90
N VAL A 403 12.45 -5.52 -12.71
CA VAL A 403 11.57 -4.33 -12.72
C VAL A 403 10.82 -4.21 -11.40
N LEU A 404 10.20 -5.29 -10.91
CA LEU A 404 9.47 -5.30 -9.64
C LEU A 404 10.40 -4.98 -8.47
N ALA A 405 11.50 -5.72 -8.31
CA ALA A 405 12.42 -5.55 -7.20
C ALA A 405 13.05 -4.14 -7.18
N THR A 406 13.44 -3.62 -8.36
CA THR A 406 14.01 -2.27 -8.43
C THR A 406 12.98 -1.23 -7.99
N THR A 407 11.74 -1.32 -8.49
CA THR A 407 10.68 -0.34 -8.17
C THR A 407 10.34 -0.36 -6.68
N PHE A 408 10.22 -1.54 -6.07
CA PHE A 408 9.94 -1.66 -4.63
C PHE A 408 11.13 -1.20 -3.76
N ALA A 409 12.36 -1.57 -4.14
CA ALA A 409 13.51 -1.34 -3.28
C ALA A 409 14.01 0.10 -3.26
N VAL A 410 14.05 0.79 -4.40
CA VAL A 410 14.72 2.11 -4.48
C VAL A 410 14.05 3.19 -3.66
N SER A 411 12.73 3.14 -3.53
CA SER A 411 11.98 4.18 -2.80
C SER A 411 12.02 4.02 -1.27
N HIS A 412 12.40 2.84 -0.76
CA HIS A 412 12.44 2.55 0.68
C HIS A 412 13.84 2.30 1.23
N ASN A 413 14.86 2.19 0.38
CA ASN A 413 16.21 1.81 0.79
C ASN A 413 17.27 2.81 0.30
N VAL A 414 17.06 4.08 0.63
CA VAL A 414 18.06 5.16 0.49
C VAL A 414 18.41 5.70 1.88
N PRO A 415 19.53 6.41 2.05
CA PRO A 415 19.93 6.92 3.37
C PRO A 415 18.84 7.74 4.06
N GLU A 416 18.05 8.46 3.29
CA GLU A 416 17.00 9.35 3.81
C GLU A 416 15.78 8.61 4.35
N THR A 417 15.56 7.37 3.96
CA THR A 417 14.35 6.59 4.33
C THR A 417 14.59 5.60 5.47
N LYS A 418 15.79 5.56 6.02
CA LYS A 418 16.17 4.67 7.12
C LYS A 418 16.62 5.50 8.34
N PRO A 419 15.71 6.12 9.09
CA PRO A 419 16.05 6.85 10.29
C PRO A 419 16.73 5.93 11.30
N GLY A 420 17.85 6.38 11.88
CA GLY A 420 18.60 5.64 12.91
C GLY A 420 19.65 4.63 12.39
N THR A 421 19.84 4.46 11.08
CA THR A 421 20.97 3.67 10.59
C THR A 421 22.26 4.48 10.69
N PRO A 422 23.41 3.87 11.13
CA PRO A 422 24.71 4.53 11.19
C PRO A 422 25.37 4.68 9.80
N VAL A 423 24.59 4.95 8.77
CA VAL A 423 25.09 5.31 7.45
C VAL A 423 25.56 6.76 7.53
N PRO A 424 26.76 7.15 6.99
CA PRO A 424 27.22 8.52 7.01
C PRO A 424 26.12 9.44 6.47
N GLN A 425 25.47 10.16 7.34
CA GLN A 425 24.38 11.05 6.99
C GLN A 425 24.97 12.19 6.18
N SER A 426 24.59 12.30 4.93
CA SER A 426 24.66 13.59 4.28
C SER A 426 23.74 14.51 5.08
N THR A 427 24.30 15.60 5.62
CA THR A 427 23.70 16.70 6.36
C THR A 427 22.25 17.04 5.99
N PHE A 428 21.31 16.27 6.52
CA PHE A 428 19.89 16.49 6.27
C PHE A 428 19.14 16.63 7.60
N ALA A 429 18.11 17.45 7.60
CA ALA A 429 17.24 17.77 8.74
C ALA A 429 16.60 16.55 9.46
N GLY A 430 16.96 15.32 9.09
CA GLY A 430 16.66 14.08 9.80
C GLY A 430 17.24 14.02 11.22
N GLU A 431 18.26 14.83 11.56
CA GLU A 431 18.80 14.87 12.93
C GLU A 431 17.75 15.27 13.96
N ARG A 432 16.81 16.15 13.62
CA ARG A 432 15.77 16.57 14.60
C ARG A 432 14.63 15.57 14.73
N LEU A 433 14.35 14.79 13.68
CA LEU A 433 13.28 13.77 13.73
C LEU A 433 13.80 12.44 14.32
N SER A 434 15.09 12.13 14.16
CA SER A 434 15.72 10.94 14.78
C SER A 434 15.94 11.09 16.28
N GLU A 435 16.14 12.32 16.77
CA GLU A 435 16.25 12.60 18.21
C GLU A 435 14.89 12.56 18.93
N SER A 436 13.78 12.81 18.21
CA SER A 436 12.44 12.70 18.76
C SER A 436 11.72 11.45 18.20
N ARG A 437 12.16 10.26 18.59
CA ARG A 437 11.35 9.01 18.49
C ARG A 437 9.97 9.15 19.15
N ASP A 438 9.69 10.27 19.79
CA ASP A 438 8.42 10.60 20.43
C ASP A 438 7.39 11.20 19.47
N VAL A 439 7.75 11.61 18.27
CA VAL A 439 6.74 12.05 17.28
C VAL A 439 6.28 10.84 16.48
N ARG A 440 5.45 10.02 17.08
CA ARG A 440 4.77 8.90 16.44
C ARG A 440 3.56 9.42 15.66
N ASP A 441 3.80 10.26 14.65
CA ASP A 441 2.78 10.71 13.70
C ASP A 441 2.83 9.79 12.48
N TRP A 442 1.71 9.12 12.18
CA TRP A 442 1.64 8.17 11.07
C TRP A 442 1.94 8.82 9.72
N GLY A 443 1.45 10.03 9.46
CA GLY A 443 1.70 10.74 8.20
C GLY A 443 3.17 11.14 8.05
N ILE A 444 3.82 11.57 9.13
CA ILE A 444 5.26 11.88 9.13
C ILE A 444 6.05 10.58 8.95
N GLN A 445 5.64 9.46 9.55
CA GLN A 445 6.28 8.17 9.33
C GLN A 445 6.28 7.79 7.84
N GLN A 446 5.13 7.90 7.14
CA GLN A 446 5.06 7.63 5.70
C GLN A 446 5.97 8.57 4.89
N LEU A 447 6.07 9.84 5.27
CA LEU A 447 6.93 10.83 4.63
C LEU A 447 8.42 10.48 4.76
N VAL A 448 8.88 10.10 5.97
CA VAL A 448 10.31 9.92 6.24
C VAL A 448 10.83 8.52 5.87
N THR A 449 9.95 7.57 5.62
CA THR A 449 10.30 6.19 5.24
C THR A 449 10.15 5.91 3.75
N SER A 450 9.76 6.93 2.98
CA SER A 450 9.55 6.85 1.54
C SER A 450 10.31 7.94 0.78
N ALA A 451 10.74 7.64 -0.43
CA ALA A 451 11.39 8.59 -1.33
C ALA A 451 10.78 8.53 -2.73
N ASN A 452 10.64 9.69 -3.34
CA ASN A 452 10.10 9.83 -4.69
C ASN A 452 11.22 9.97 -5.73
N TRP A 453 10.92 9.59 -6.98
CA TRP A 453 11.82 9.79 -8.11
C TRP A 453 11.05 10.00 -9.42
N GLY A 454 11.65 10.80 -10.32
CA GLY A 454 11.03 11.09 -11.61
C GLY A 454 9.78 11.98 -11.50
N ASP A 455 8.92 11.84 -12.49
CA ASP A 455 7.77 12.71 -12.70
C ASP A 455 6.50 11.92 -13.09
N LYS A 456 5.53 12.61 -13.70
CA LYS A 456 4.28 12.03 -14.20
C LYS A 456 4.45 10.92 -15.24
N VAL A 457 5.57 10.91 -15.99
CA VAL A 457 5.87 9.83 -16.95
C VAL A 457 6.25 8.57 -16.19
N GLY A 458 7.13 8.69 -15.19
CA GLY A 458 7.43 7.61 -14.26
C GLY A 458 6.18 7.08 -13.58
N CYS A 459 5.28 7.98 -13.18
CA CYS A 459 4.01 7.64 -12.53
C CYS A 459 3.15 6.71 -13.40
N PHE A 460 3.07 6.95 -14.71
CA PHE A 460 2.35 6.06 -15.63
C PHE A 460 2.97 4.65 -15.71
N PHE A 461 4.30 4.57 -15.81
CA PHE A 461 4.99 3.28 -15.96
C PHE A 461 5.11 2.48 -14.67
N THR A 462 4.91 3.09 -13.51
CA THR A 462 5.03 2.44 -12.20
C THR A 462 3.70 2.34 -11.45
N GLY A 463 2.59 2.81 -12.05
CA GLY A 463 1.32 2.90 -11.32
C GLY A 463 1.36 3.87 -10.13
N GLY A 464 2.25 4.88 -10.20
CA GLY A 464 2.44 5.86 -9.14
C GLY A 464 3.51 5.50 -8.11
N LEU A 465 4.11 4.30 -8.17
CA LEU A 465 5.11 3.86 -7.19
C LEU A 465 6.44 4.63 -7.24
N ASN A 466 6.67 5.43 -8.27
CA ASN A 466 7.74 6.41 -8.27
C ASN A 466 7.46 7.67 -7.42
N LEU A 467 6.19 7.89 -7.07
CA LEU A 467 5.73 8.90 -6.12
C LEU A 467 5.28 8.21 -4.83
N GLN A 468 6.23 7.56 -4.18
CA GLN A 468 6.00 6.63 -3.09
C GLN A 468 5.42 7.29 -1.84
N ILE A 469 5.81 8.52 -1.56
CA ILE A 469 5.28 9.30 -0.44
C ILE A 469 3.76 9.48 -0.58
N GLU A 470 3.32 9.89 -1.77
CA GLU A 470 1.90 10.10 -2.07
C GLU A 470 1.14 8.78 -2.10
N HIS A 471 1.78 7.72 -2.60
CA HIS A 471 1.20 6.39 -2.60
C HIS A 471 0.95 5.88 -1.17
N HIS A 472 1.92 5.99 -0.28
CA HIS A 472 1.78 5.57 1.11
C HIS A 472 0.73 6.37 1.88
N MET A 473 0.66 7.69 1.64
CA MET A 473 -0.34 8.54 2.30
C MET A 473 -1.75 8.37 1.74
N PHE A 474 -1.89 8.06 0.45
CA PHE A 474 -3.18 8.03 -0.27
C PHE A 474 -3.33 6.79 -1.16
N PRO A 475 -3.17 5.56 -0.63
CA PRO A 475 -3.16 4.34 -1.45
C PRO A 475 -4.49 4.08 -2.17
N ALA A 476 -5.62 4.55 -1.62
CA ALA A 476 -6.95 4.42 -2.22
C ALA A 476 -7.28 5.52 -3.24
N VAL A 477 -6.32 6.38 -3.58
CA VAL A 477 -6.46 7.44 -4.59
C VAL A 477 -5.80 7.01 -5.89
N SER A 478 -6.44 7.27 -7.03
CA SER A 478 -5.88 6.98 -8.35
C SER A 478 -4.52 7.65 -8.52
N PHE A 479 -3.52 6.89 -8.96
CA PHE A 479 -2.16 7.38 -9.17
C PHE A 479 -2.06 8.57 -10.14
N MET A 480 -3.08 8.79 -10.95
CA MET A 480 -3.14 9.96 -11.85
C MET A 480 -3.17 11.29 -11.10
N HIS A 481 -3.58 11.27 -9.83
CA HIS A 481 -3.60 12.46 -8.96
C HIS A 481 -2.29 12.68 -8.20
N TYR A 482 -1.42 11.68 -8.09
CA TYR A 482 -0.19 11.78 -7.29
C TYR A 482 0.73 12.95 -7.69
N PRO A 483 0.93 13.29 -8.98
CA PRO A 483 1.73 14.49 -9.33
C PRO A 483 1.14 15.81 -8.82
N ALA A 484 -0.17 15.88 -8.63
CA ALA A 484 -0.83 17.05 -8.05
C ALA A 484 -0.76 17.01 -6.52
N ILE A 485 -0.97 15.86 -5.91
CA ILE A 485 -0.83 15.63 -4.46
C ILE A 485 0.61 15.93 -4.01
N SER A 486 1.62 15.50 -4.78
CA SER A 486 3.04 15.77 -4.51
C SER A 486 3.34 17.26 -4.31
N ARG A 487 2.68 18.14 -5.05
CA ARG A 487 2.84 19.59 -4.87
C ARG A 487 2.29 20.07 -3.53
N ILE A 488 1.13 19.54 -3.12
CA ILE A 488 0.51 19.86 -1.84
C ILE A 488 1.35 19.35 -0.67
N VAL A 489 1.84 18.11 -0.76
CA VAL A 489 2.70 17.51 0.26
C VAL A 489 4.00 18.31 0.42
N ARG A 490 4.66 18.67 -0.68
CA ARG A 490 5.91 19.47 -0.65
C ARG A 490 5.69 20.83 -0.01
N ASP A 491 4.65 21.52 -0.40
CA ASP A 491 4.31 22.84 0.17
C ASP A 491 4.04 22.75 1.68
N GLU A 492 3.35 21.70 2.13
CA GLU A 492 3.12 21.49 3.55
C GLU A 492 4.39 21.09 4.31
N CYS A 493 5.25 20.29 3.70
CA CYS A 493 6.58 19.98 4.25
C CYS A 493 7.43 21.25 4.41
N GLU A 494 7.45 22.12 3.40
CA GLU A 494 8.19 23.39 3.43
C GLU A 494 7.71 24.30 4.56
N LYS A 495 6.39 24.45 4.73
CA LYS A 495 5.78 25.25 5.82
C LYS A 495 6.15 24.74 7.21
N ARG A 496 6.32 23.42 7.36
CA ARG A 496 6.61 22.77 8.64
C ARG A 496 8.11 22.51 8.86
N GLY A 497 8.96 22.85 7.89
CA GLY A 497 10.39 22.54 7.94
C GLY A 497 10.69 21.04 7.88
N LEU A 498 9.77 20.23 7.32
CA LEU A 498 9.94 18.79 7.11
C LEU A 498 10.68 18.54 5.80
N LYS A 499 11.52 17.51 5.77
CA LYS A 499 12.20 17.12 4.54
C LYS A 499 11.30 16.25 3.68
N TYR A 500 11.23 16.58 2.39
CA TYR A 500 10.62 15.76 1.36
C TYR A 500 11.71 15.11 0.51
N ALA A 501 11.87 13.78 0.59
CA ALA A 501 12.88 13.04 -0.16
C ALA A 501 12.44 12.86 -1.61
N GLY A 502 13.03 13.62 -2.55
CA GLY A 502 12.68 13.56 -3.96
C GLY A 502 13.90 13.64 -4.87
N TYR A 503 13.94 12.75 -5.86
CA TYR A 503 15.01 12.61 -6.85
C TYR A 503 14.48 12.90 -8.25
N PRO A 504 15.21 13.67 -9.09
CA PRO A 504 14.69 14.08 -10.40
C PRO A 504 14.41 12.92 -11.37
N THR A 505 15.14 11.81 -11.25
CA THR A 505 15.05 10.68 -12.19
C THR A 505 15.37 9.35 -11.49
N LEU A 506 15.01 8.22 -12.10
CA LEU A 506 15.42 6.90 -11.62
C LEU A 506 16.97 6.77 -11.52
N PRO A 507 17.81 7.18 -12.48
CA PRO A 507 19.27 7.14 -12.30
C PRO A 507 19.76 7.95 -11.10
N SER A 508 19.09 9.05 -10.75
CA SER A 508 19.51 9.89 -9.62
C SER A 508 19.26 9.25 -8.24
N ILE A 509 18.24 8.41 -8.10
CA ILE A 509 17.99 7.64 -6.86
C ILE A 509 18.82 6.35 -6.80
N LEU A 510 19.17 5.75 -7.95
CA LEU A 510 19.97 4.51 -7.98
C LEU A 510 21.33 4.69 -7.33
N GLY A 511 21.98 5.84 -7.48
CA GLY A 511 23.27 6.11 -6.83
C GLY A 511 23.21 6.05 -5.29
N PRO A 512 22.32 6.82 -4.64
CA PRO A 512 22.03 6.70 -3.21
C PRO A 512 21.64 5.29 -2.77
N TYR A 513 20.76 4.63 -3.52
CA TYR A 513 20.35 3.26 -3.27
C TYR A 513 21.55 2.28 -3.23
N LEU A 514 22.39 2.32 -4.25
CA LEU A 514 23.61 1.47 -4.31
C LEU A 514 24.57 1.78 -3.16
N ARG A 515 24.74 3.05 -2.79
CA ARG A 515 25.55 3.43 -1.62
C ARG A 515 24.97 2.85 -0.34
N PHE A 516 23.66 3.03 -0.11
CA PHE A 516 22.99 2.44 1.05
C PHE A 516 23.17 0.92 1.10
N MET A 517 22.92 0.20 0.02
CA MET A 517 23.08 -1.25 -0.05
C MET A 517 24.53 -1.70 0.22
N ARG A 518 25.51 -0.95 -0.28
CA ARG A 518 26.93 -1.20 0.02
C ARG A 518 27.22 -0.99 1.51
N ASP A 519 26.76 0.10 2.07
CA ASP A 519 27.15 0.54 3.41
C ASP A 519 26.45 -0.32 4.48
N VAL A 520 25.17 -0.62 4.34
CA VAL A 520 24.47 -1.55 5.25
C VAL A 520 25.03 -2.97 5.16
N GLY A 521 25.41 -3.43 3.95
CA GLY A 521 26.04 -4.73 3.77
C GLY A 521 27.44 -4.86 4.41
N ARG A 522 28.13 -3.73 4.61
CA ARG A 522 29.46 -3.65 5.24
C ARG A 522 29.42 -3.27 6.71
N ALA A 523 28.29 -2.76 7.19
CA ALA A 523 28.15 -2.37 8.59
C ALA A 523 28.45 -3.57 9.51
N PRO A 524 29.19 -3.37 10.60
CA PRO A 524 29.47 -4.42 11.56
C PRO A 524 28.18 -4.94 12.21
N ASP A 525 28.27 -6.09 12.85
CA ASP A 525 27.17 -6.62 13.64
C ASP A 525 26.89 -5.72 14.84
N VAL A 526 25.60 -5.49 15.11
CA VAL A 526 25.17 -4.76 16.29
C VAL A 526 25.05 -5.74 17.46
N PRO A 527 25.63 -5.40 18.64
CA PRO A 527 25.47 -6.23 19.84
C PRO A 527 23.99 -6.38 20.21
N ARG A 528 23.62 -7.52 20.80
CA ARG A 528 22.24 -7.74 21.28
C ARG A 528 21.80 -6.72 22.34
N SER A 529 22.73 -6.25 23.16
CA SER A 529 22.50 -5.18 24.15
C SER A 529 22.14 -3.84 23.52
N GLU A 530 22.41 -3.67 22.22
CA GLU A 530 22.13 -2.47 21.44
C GLU A 530 21.05 -2.70 20.36
N GLY A 531 20.26 -3.78 20.50
CA GLY A 531 19.17 -4.11 19.59
C GLY A 531 19.55 -4.98 18.40
N GLY A 532 20.77 -5.56 18.37
CA GLY A 532 21.18 -6.51 17.32
C GLY A 532 20.33 -7.78 17.33
N LEU A 533 20.01 -8.30 16.16
CA LEU A 533 19.20 -9.50 15.96
C LEU A 533 20.07 -10.74 15.74
N SER A 534 19.60 -11.91 16.18
CA SER A 534 20.17 -13.19 15.79
C SER A 534 19.42 -13.80 14.60
N GLU A 535 20.02 -14.77 13.95
CA GLU A 535 19.33 -15.56 12.90
C GLU A 535 18.07 -16.25 13.43
N ALA A 536 18.08 -16.68 14.68
CA ALA A 536 16.93 -17.27 15.34
C ALA A 536 15.80 -16.23 15.56
N ASP A 537 16.14 -14.97 15.82
CA ASP A 537 15.15 -13.90 15.94
C ASP A 537 14.50 -13.60 14.58
N ILE A 538 15.30 -13.57 13.51
CA ILE A 538 14.80 -13.35 12.15
C ILE A 538 13.95 -14.56 11.70
N ALA A 539 14.46 -15.79 11.90
CA ALA A 539 13.69 -17.01 11.58
C ALA A 539 12.38 -17.09 12.35
N ARG A 540 12.38 -16.66 13.62
CA ARG A 540 11.18 -16.54 14.44
C ARG A 540 10.22 -15.49 13.91
N ARG A 541 10.71 -14.34 13.42
CA ARG A 541 9.90 -13.32 12.75
C ARG A 541 9.25 -13.86 11.49
N HIS A 542 9.97 -14.55 10.63
CA HIS A 542 9.40 -15.23 9.46
C HIS A 542 8.38 -16.30 9.84
N ALA A 543 8.63 -17.08 10.89
CA ALA A 543 7.69 -18.09 11.39
C ALA A 543 6.50 -17.49 12.11
N LEU A 544 6.70 -16.37 12.82
CA LEU A 544 5.69 -15.65 13.61
C LEU A 544 5.03 -14.53 12.82
N GLY A 545 5.52 -14.19 11.65
CA GLY A 545 4.84 -13.26 10.73
C GLY A 545 3.37 -13.60 10.54
N ALA A 546 3.04 -14.85 10.88
CA ALA A 546 1.70 -15.41 10.91
C ALA A 546 0.96 -15.26 12.24
N VAL A 547 1.62 -15.32 13.39
CA VAL A 547 0.91 -15.72 14.63
C VAL A 547 1.05 -14.75 15.79
N SER A 548 2.11 -13.98 15.90
CA SER A 548 2.42 -13.27 17.16
C SER A 548 2.49 -11.75 17.08
N ARG A 549 2.08 -11.17 15.97
CA ARG A 549 1.96 -9.72 15.83
C ARG A 549 0.50 -9.28 15.70
N LEU A 550 -0.34 -10.01 16.40
CA LEU A 550 -1.72 -9.66 16.68
C LEU A 550 -1.80 -8.76 17.89
#